data_b88660f1f95230b7219d55a80ec73c4e
#
_entry.id   b88660f1f95230b7219d55a80ec73c4e
#
_cell.length_a   1.000
_cell.length_b   1.000
_cell.length_c   1.000
_cell.angle_alpha   90.00
_cell.angle_beta   90.00
_cell.angle_gamma   90.00
#
_symmetry.space_group_name_H-M   'P 1'
#
loop_
_entity.id
_entity.type
_entity.pdbx_description
1 polymer ?
#
loop_
_entity_poly.entity_id
_entity_poly.type
_entity_poly.pdbx_seq_one_letter_code
_entity_poly.pdbx_strand_id
1 'polypeptide(L)'
;MKKIIFLLLIIPIIKYGQNNNSLKFNHQALLVNDLNQSGDFYNNILGFEEIEVGASQKPPKRWFKSDDGMEIHLISTKEKLKSIPKGVHMAFSVKNFDLFINNLKGNNITYGNWRGDENQIQLRNDGYKQIFFQDPQGYWIEVNNIK
;
A
#
# COMPACT_ATOMS: atom_id res chain seq x y z
N MET A 1 -14.59 -32.46 -63.19
CA MET A 1 -14.78 -32.21 -61.76
C MET A 1 -13.44 -31.80 -61.14
N LYS A 2 -13.23 -30.52 -60.80
CA LYS A 2 -11.95 -30.04 -60.20
C LYS A 2 -12.02 -30.30 -58.70
N LYS A 3 -11.12 -31.12 -58.15
CA LYS A 3 -10.98 -31.33 -56.70
C LYS A 3 -10.19 -30.13 -56.13
N ILE A 4 -10.85 -29.34 -55.24
CA ILE A 4 -10.19 -28.33 -54.45
C ILE A 4 -9.57 -28.97 -53.22
N ILE A 5 -8.27 -29.00 -53.13
CA ILE A 5 -7.53 -29.46 -51.94
C ILE A 5 -7.39 -28.27 -50.99
N PHE A 6 -8.08 -28.34 -49.83
CA PHE A 6 -7.91 -27.36 -48.73
C PHE A 6 -6.63 -27.71 -47.99
N LEU A 7 -5.59 -26.92 -48.12
CA LEU A 7 -4.36 -27.06 -47.36
C LEU A 7 -4.57 -26.37 -46.02
N LEU A 8 -4.75 -27.14 -44.95
CA LEU A 8 -4.87 -26.63 -43.56
C LEU A 8 -3.47 -26.23 -43.08
N LEU A 9 -3.15 -24.93 -43.07
CA LEU A 9 -1.94 -24.41 -42.46
C LEU A 9 -2.08 -24.47 -40.93
N ILE A 10 -1.44 -25.47 -40.31
CA ILE A 10 -1.26 -25.56 -38.86
C ILE A 10 -0.16 -24.55 -38.49
N ILE A 11 -0.56 -23.37 -38.02
CA ILE A 11 0.38 -22.40 -37.43
C ILE A 11 0.68 -22.88 -36.01
N PRO A 12 1.93 -23.25 -35.68
CA PRO A 12 2.27 -23.59 -34.30
C PRO A 12 2.09 -22.35 -33.44
N ILE A 13 1.16 -22.37 -32.50
CA ILE A 13 1.05 -21.38 -31.45
C ILE A 13 2.26 -21.56 -30.53
N ILE A 14 3.33 -20.80 -30.78
CA ILE A 14 4.45 -20.72 -29.85
C ILE A 14 3.92 -19.99 -28.64
N LYS A 15 3.51 -20.75 -27.60
CA LYS A 15 3.35 -20.21 -26.26
C LYS A 15 4.74 -19.74 -25.81
N TYR A 16 5.00 -18.44 -25.91
CA TYR A 16 6.08 -17.85 -25.15
C TYR A 16 5.82 -18.21 -23.70
N GLY A 17 6.66 -19.06 -23.11
CA GLY A 17 6.56 -19.47 -21.73
C GLY A 17 6.51 -18.19 -20.89
N GLN A 18 5.41 -17.99 -20.17
CA GLN A 18 5.34 -16.95 -19.15
C GLN A 18 6.46 -17.25 -18.17
N ASN A 19 7.40 -16.33 -18.08
CA ASN A 19 8.50 -16.42 -17.14
C ASN A 19 7.86 -16.50 -15.74
N ASN A 20 7.87 -17.68 -15.09
CA ASN A 20 7.25 -17.91 -13.78
C ASN A 20 7.92 -17.11 -12.64
N ASN A 21 8.86 -16.23 -12.95
CA ASN A 21 9.58 -15.36 -12.02
C ASN A 21 8.95 -13.95 -11.93
N SER A 22 7.62 -13.83 -11.86
CA SER A 22 6.97 -12.55 -11.58
C SER A 22 7.26 -12.14 -10.14
N LEU A 23 7.84 -10.95 -9.94
CA LEU A 23 7.98 -10.35 -8.61
C LEU A 23 6.59 -10.04 -8.04
N LYS A 24 6.43 -10.32 -6.74
CA LYS A 24 5.27 -9.90 -5.96
C LYS A 24 5.75 -8.96 -4.88
N PHE A 25 4.98 -7.89 -4.63
CA PHE A 25 5.23 -7.06 -3.46
C PHE A 25 5.05 -7.91 -2.20
N ASN A 26 6.02 -7.87 -1.29
CA ASN A 26 6.00 -8.67 -0.07
C ASN A 26 5.81 -7.76 1.16
N HIS A 27 6.74 -6.83 1.39
CA HIS A 27 6.67 -5.92 2.53
C HIS A 27 7.32 -4.58 2.24
N GLN A 28 6.95 -3.58 3.05
CA GLN A 28 7.62 -2.29 3.17
C GLN A 28 8.27 -2.17 4.55
N ALA A 29 9.58 -1.96 4.62
CA ALA A 29 10.26 -1.66 5.87
C ALA A 29 10.34 -0.15 6.09
N LEU A 30 10.03 0.30 7.31
CA LEU A 30 10.03 1.70 7.72
C LEU A 30 10.84 1.90 9.00
N LEU A 31 11.73 2.88 9.00
CA LEU A 31 12.44 3.31 10.21
C LEU A 31 11.54 4.24 11.02
N VAL A 32 11.40 3.99 12.33
CA VAL A 32 10.58 4.80 13.22
C VAL A 32 11.31 5.12 14.52
N ASN A 33 11.10 6.34 15.03
CA ASN A 33 11.70 6.75 16.31
C ASN A 33 10.85 6.27 17.51
N ASP A 34 9.53 6.22 17.34
CA ASP A 34 8.61 5.66 18.33
C ASP A 34 7.88 4.44 17.75
N LEU A 35 8.35 3.26 18.15
CA LEU A 35 7.84 1.97 17.67
C LEU A 35 6.41 1.70 18.15
N ASN A 36 6.04 2.17 19.35
CA ASN A 36 4.71 1.96 19.91
C ASN A 36 3.70 2.87 19.21
N GLN A 37 3.97 4.18 19.14
CA GLN A 37 3.10 5.13 18.47
C GLN A 37 2.86 4.74 17.01
N SER A 38 3.92 4.38 16.28
CA SER A 38 3.80 3.94 14.89
C SER A 38 3.03 2.63 14.79
N GLY A 39 3.33 1.64 15.66
CA GLY A 39 2.62 0.37 15.65
C GLY A 39 1.12 0.51 15.91
N ASP A 40 0.76 1.31 16.91
CA ASP A 40 -0.64 1.58 17.24
C ASP A 40 -1.38 2.28 16.08
N PHE A 41 -0.68 3.14 15.34
CA PHE A 41 -1.24 3.76 14.14
C PHE A 41 -1.55 2.74 13.05
N TYR A 42 -0.60 1.85 12.71
CA TYR A 42 -0.82 0.82 11.67
C TYR A 42 -1.91 -0.18 12.08
N ASN A 43 -1.97 -0.55 13.35
CA ASN A 43 -3.02 -1.44 13.85
C ASN A 43 -4.39 -0.75 13.95
N ASN A 44 -4.49 0.35 14.71
CA ASN A 44 -5.79 0.94 15.07
C ASN A 44 -6.39 1.82 13.99
N ILE A 45 -5.54 2.50 13.17
CA ILE A 45 -6.02 3.45 12.15
C ILE A 45 -6.12 2.78 10.80
N LEU A 46 -5.10 2.01 10.40
CA LEU A 46 -5.08 1.34 9.11
C LEU A 46 -5.67 -0.06 9.14
N GLY A 47 -5.90 -0.62 10.34
CA GLY A 47 -6.54 -1.93 10.52
C GLY A 47 -5.63 -3.11 10.17
N PHE A 48 -4.30 -2.93 10.20
CA PHE A 48 -3.37 -4.04 10.00
C PHE A 48 -3.25 -4.89 11.25
N GLU A 49 -3.21 -6.20 11.09
CA GLU A 49 -2.99 -7.15 12.18
C GLU A 49 -1.49 -7.21 12.54
N GLU A 50 -1.17 -7.09 13.82
CA GLU A 50 0.20 -7.29 14.29
C GLU A 50 0.54 -8.78 14.25
N ILE A 51 1.68 -9.13 13.62
CA ILE A 51 2.15 -10.50 13.49
C ILE A 51 3.44 -10.71 14.29
N GLU A 52 3.66 -11.96 14.74
CA GLU A 52 4.86 -12.30 15.51
C GLU A 52 6.15 -12.04 14.71
N VAL A 53 7.07 -11.36 15.38
CA VAL A 53 8.45 -11.25 14.93
C VAL A 53 9.25 -12.30 15.67
N GLY A 54 9.91 -13.20 14.97
CA GLY A 54 10.72 -14.25 15.58
C GLY A 54 11.67 -13.70 16.65
N ALA A 55 11.83 -14.44 17.75
CA ALA A 55 12.63 -14.06 18.90
C ALA A 55 14.06 -13.61 18.52
N SER A 56 14.63 -12.64 19.25
CA SER A 56 16.01 -12.16 19.09
C SER A 56 16.26 -11.18 17.94
N GLN A 57 15.47 -10.10 17.86
CA GLN A 57 15.71 -9.08 16.83
C GLN A 57 16.22 -7.76 17.43
N LYS A 58 17.44 -7.40 17.07
CA LYS A 58 18.00 -6.07 17.32
C LYS A 58 18.22 -5.37 15.97
N PRO A 59 17.76 -4.11 15.77
CA PRO A 59 16.98 -3.28 16.69
C PRO A 59 15.55 -3.82 16.91
N PRO A 60 14.79 -3.31 17.93
CA PRO A 60 13.41 -3.68 18.16
C PRO A 60 12.55 -3.42 16.92
N LYS A 61 11.58 -4.31 16.67
CA LYS A 61 10.71 -4.27 15.48
C LYS A 61 9.29 -4.66 15.86
N ARG A 62 8.33 -4.20 15.08
CA ARG A 62 6.95 -4.68 15.06
C ARG A 62 6.53 -4.89 13.61
N TRP A 63 5.86 -5.99 13.32
CA TRP A 63 5.40 -6.34 11.98
C TRP A 63 3.89 -6.38 11.93
N PHE A 64 3.35 -5.89 10.85
CA PHE A 64 1.92 -5.75 10.63
C PHE A 64 1.56 -6.30 9.25
N LYS A 65 0.37 -6.92 9.14
CA LYS A 65 -0.11 -7.54 7.91
C LYS A 65 -1.51 -7.05 7.58
N SER A 66 -1.73 -6.70 6.32
CA SER A 66 -3.04 -6.37 5.78
C SER A 66 -3.83 -7.63 5.38
N ASP A 67 -5.13 -7.48 5.18
CA ASP A 67 -6.03 -8.60 4.78
C ASP A 67 -5.59 -9.26 3.45
N ASP A 68 -4.97 -8.51 2.55
CA ASP A 68 -4.47 -9.01 1.26
C ASP A 68 -3.04 -9.60 1.34
N GLY A 69 -2.44 -9.58 2.53
CA GLY A 69 -1.16 -10.22 2.83
C GLY A 69 0.07 -9.35 2.63
N MET A 70 -0.07 -8.05 2.34
CA MET A 70 1.04 -7.10 2.34
C MET A 70 1.50 -6.80 3.76
N GLU A 71 2.80 -6.70 3.98
CA GLU A 71 3.34 -6.46 5.31
C GLU A 71 4.04 -5.10 5.45
N ILE A 72 3.91 -4.50 6.64
CA ILE A 72 4.68 -3.34 7.08
C ILE A 72 5.60 -3.77 8.22
N HIS A 73 6.90 -3.56 8.06
CA HIS A 73 7.92 -3.87 9.06
C HIS A 73 8.44 -2.58 9.68
N LEU A 74 8.01 -2.25 10.88
CA LEU A 74 8.51 -1.12 11.64
C LEU A 74 9.80 -1.50 12.35
N ILE A 75 10.84 -0.70 12.15
CA ILE A 75 12.19 -0.93 12.70
C ILE A 75 12.59 0.29 13.52
N SER A 76 12.82 0.10 14.82
CA SER A 76 13.22 1.19 15.70
C SER A 76 14.60 1.76 15.33
N THR A 77 14.69 3.10 15.29
CA THR A 77 15.96 3.82 15.11
C THR A 77 16.07 5.01 16.04
N LYS A 78 17.31 5.38 16.40
CA LYS A 78 17.61 6.62 17.12
C LYS A 78 18.07 7.73 16.19
N GLU A 79 18.21 7.44 14.91
CA GLU A 79 18.65 8.41 13.92
C GLU A 79 17.55 9.46 13.68
N LYS A 80 17.96 10.71 13.44
CA LYS A 80 17.05 11.75 12.99
C LYS A 80 16.67 11.49 11.54
N LEU A 81 15.42 11.14 11.32
CA LEU A 81 14.91 10.88 9.98
C LEU A 81 14.66 12.18 9.23
N LYS A 82 14.96 12.18 7.94
CA LYS A 82 14.69 13.30 7.06
C LYS A 82 13.22 13.32 6.65
N SER A 83 12.69 14.52 6.38
CA SER A 83 11.36 14.67 5.80
C SER A 83 11.26 13.93 4.45
N ILE A 84 10.17 13.21 4.26
CA ILE A 84 9.90 12.45 3.03
C ILE A 84 8.94 13.28 2.17
N PRO A 85 9.27 13.55 0.90
CA PRO A 85 8.38 14.29 0.01
C PRO A 85 7.12 13.46 -0.30
N LYS A 86 5.96 14.13 -0.45
CA LYS A 86 4.67 13.48 -0.72
C LYS A 86 4.68 12.56 -1.96
N GLY A 87 5.55 12.84 -2.94
CA GLY A 87 5.70 11.99 -4.11
C GLY A 87 6.23 10.59 -3.81
N VAL A 88 6.80 10.39 -2.62
CA VAL A 88 7.21 9.07 -2.09
C VAL A 88 6.18 8.65 -1.05
N HIS A 89 5.20 7.86 -1.44
CA HIS A 89 4.11 7.43 -0.57
C HIS A 89 3.76 5.96 -0.79
N MET A 90 3.14 5.35 0.21
CA MET A 90 2.45 4.07 0.10
C MET A 90 0.99 4.35 -0.28
N ALA A 91 0.43 3.53 -1.17
CA ALA A 91 -0.97 3.68 -1.59
C ALA A 91 -1.78 2.43 -1.22
N PHE A 92 -2.93 2.65 -0.60
CA PHE A 92 -3.87 1.61 -0.21
C PHE A 92 -5.26 1.88 -0.80
N SER A 93 -5.98 0.81 -1.13
CA SER A 93 -7.38 0.88 -1.54
C SER A 93 -8.29 0.50 -0.38
N VAL A 94 -9.43 1.18 -0.26
CA VAL A 94 -10.45 0.82 0.74
C VAL A 94 -11.80 0.59 0.08
N LYS A 95 -12.55 -0.41 0.55
CA LYS A 95 -13.88 -0.73 0.05
C LYS A 95 -14.91 0.36 0.41
N ASN A 96 -14.80 0.92 1.62
CA ASN A 96 -15.70 1.96 2.12
C ASN A 96 -14.91 3.23 2.44
N PHE A 97 -14.76 4.07 1.43
CA PHE A 97 -13.95 5.29 1.53
C PHE A 97 -14.52 6.30 2.56
N ASP A 98 -15.84 6.44 2.61
CA ASP A 98 -16.48 7.40 3.52
C ASP A 98 -16.36 6.94 4.99
N LEU A 99 -16.43 5.62 5.25
CA LEU A 99 -16.18 5.06 6.56
C LEU A 99 -14.72 5.29 6.99
N PHE A 100 -13.78 5.13 6.07
CA PHE A 100 -12.36 5.41 6.35
C PHE A 100 -12.11 6.88 6.69
N ILE A 101 -12.72 7.81 5.94
CA ILE A 101 -12.68 9.25 6.25
C ILE A 101 -13.21 9.53 7.66
N ASN A 102 -14.33 8.91 8.05
CA ASN A 102 -14.90 9.09 9.39
C ASN A 102 -13.96 8.53 10.48
N ASN A 103 -13.25 7.42 10.22
CA ASN A 103 -12.24 6.89 11.11
C ASN A 103 -11.09 7.88 11.32
N LEU A 104 -10.55 8.49 10.25
CA LEU A 104 -9.50 9.51 10.36
C LEU A 104 -9.96 10.71 11.20
N LYS A 105 -11.18 11.22 10.94
CA LYS A 105 -11.77 12.33 11.69
C LYS A 105 -11.95 11.99 13.17
N GLY A 106 -12.47 10.80 13.47
CA GLY A 106 -12.68 10.32 14.86
C GLY A 106 -11.37 10.21 15.64
N ASN A 107 -10.26 9.99 14.96
CA ASN A 107 -8.92 9.91 15.55
C ASN A 107 -8.10 11.21 15.41
N ASN A 108 -8.71 12.32 14.98
CA ASN A 108 -8.06 13.63 14.78
C ASN A 108 -6.87 13.58 13.81
N ILE A 109 -6.93 12.73 12.79
CA ILE A 109 -5.88 12.63 11.77
C ILE A 109 -6.24 13.57 10.63
N THR A 110 -5.38 14.57 10.41
CA THR A 110 -5.50 15.51 9.29
C THR A 110 -5.15 14.79 7.99
N TYR A 111 -6.04 14.90 7.01
CA TYR A 111 -5.82 14.42 5.65
C TYR A 111 -6.05 15.57 4.65
N GLY A 112 -5.64 15.39 3.41
CA GLY A 112 -5.87 16.39 2.37
C GLY A 112 -5.72 15.84 0.96
N ASN A 113 -5.87 16.73 -0.02
CA ASN A 113 -5.62 16.42 -1.41
C ASN A 113 -4.11 16.49 -1.77
N TRP A 114 -3.76 16.26 -3.03
CA TRP A 114 -2.38 16.35 -3.49
C TRP A 114 -1.75 17.73 -3.27
N ARG A 115 -2.54 18.81 -3.42
CA ARG A 115 -2.06 20.19 -3.23
C ARG A 115 -1.77 20.51 -1.77
N GLY A 116 -2.34 19.76 -0.81
CA GLY A 116 -2.19 19.99 0.62
C GLY A 116 -3.38 20.73 1.24
N ASP A 117 -4.46 20.93 0.50
CA ASP A 117 -5.68 21.51 1.07
C ASP A 117 -6.28 20.52 2.08
N GLU A 118 -6.32 20.93 3.35
CA GLU A 118 -6.77 20.08 4.46
C GLU A 118 -8.26 19.72 4.35
N ASN A 119 -8.59 18.51 4.76
CA ASN A 119 -9.94 17.93 4.76
C ASN A 119 -10.60 17.90 3.38
N GLN A 120 -9.81 18.02 2.29
CA GLN A 120 -10.29 17.93 0.93
C GLN A 120 -10.03 16.55 0.33
N ILE A 121 -11.06 15.98 -0.27
CA ILE A 121 -10.98 14.76 -1.05
C ILE A 121 -10.65 15.14 -2.49
N GLN A 122 -9.66 14.51 -3.07
CA GLN A 122 -9.35 14.69 -4.49
C GLN A 122 -10.14 13.70 -5.34
N LEU A 123 -10.85 14.22 -6.35
CA LEU A 123 -11.37 13.39 -7.42
C LEU A 123 -10.31 13.29 -8.52
N ARG A 124 -9.91 12.07 -8.88
CA ARG A 124 -8.96 11.77 -9.94
C ARG A 124 -9.64 11.85 -11.32
N ASN A 125 -8.85 12.02 -12.38
CA ASN A 125 -9.35 12.06 -13.73
C ASN A 125 -10.01 10.73 -14.18
N ASP A 126 -9.66 9.62 -13.56
CA ASP A 126 -10.23 8.30 -13.77
C ASP A 126 -11.49 8.03 -12.92
N GLY A 127 -11.99 9.05 -12.19
CA GLY A 127 -13.22 9.01 -11.40
C GLY A 127 -13.05 8.44 -9.98
N TYR A 128 -11.87 8.01 -9.58
CA TYR A 128 -11.64 7.55 -8.21
C TYR A 128 -11.36 8.70 -7.25
N LYS A 129 -11.78 8.51 -6.00
CA LYS A 129 -11.46 9.40 -4.88
C LYS A 129 -10.13 9.02 -4.27
N GLN A 130 -9.35 10.02 -3.82
CA GLN A 130 -8.12 9.80 -3.05
C GLN A 130 -7.89 10.88 -2.03
N ILE A 131 -7.15 10.54 -0.98
CA ILE A 131 -6.64 11.45 0.04
C ILE A 131 -5.21 11.10 0.37
N PHE A 132 -4.51 12.03 1.01
CA PHE A 132 -3.15 11.87 1.51
C PHE A 132 -3.08 12.31 2.97
N PHE A 133 -2.34 11.59 3.78
CA PHE A 133 -2.01 11.92 5.17
C PHE A 133 -0.65 11.31 5.53
N GLN A 134 -0.18 11.61 6.74
CA GLN A 134 1.09 11.07 7.21
C GLN A 134 0.86 10.17 8.41
N ASP A 135 1.71 9.15 8.53
CA ASP A 135 1.85 8.38 9.75
C ASP A 135 2.59 9.21 10.83
N PRO A 136 2.68 8.75 12.09
CA PRO A 136 3.36 9.47 13.16
C PRO A 136 4.84 9.79 12.89
N GLN A 137 5.50 9.04 12.01
CA GLN A 137 6.89 9.26 11.64
C GLN A 137 7.05 10.24 10.47
N GLY A 138 5.95 10.55 9.75
CA GLY A 138 5.94 11.45 8.59
C GLY A 138 6.00 10.73 7.24
N TYR A 139 5.82 9.40 7.20
CA TYR A 139 5.65 8.68 5.94
C TYR A 139 4.30 9.02 5.32
N TRP A 140 4.32 9.36 4.03
CA TRP A 140 3.10 9.67 3.30
C TRP A 140 2.32 8.41 2.93
N ILE A 141 1.02 8.51 3.11
CA ILE A 141 0.05 7.46 2.78
C ILE A 141 -1.02 8.07 1.87
N GLU A 142 -1.25 7.44 0.73
CA GLU A 142 -2.43 7.66 -0.10
C GLU A 142 -3.48 6.60 0.25
N VAL A 143 -4.73 7.02 0.39
CA VAL A 143 -5.86 6.08 0.41
C VAL A 143 -6.83 6.45 -0.69
N ASN A 144 -7.27 5.45 -1.46
CA ASN A 144 -8.18 5.60 -2.57
C ASN A 144 -9.28 4.53 -2.57
N ASN A 145 -10.26 4.66 -3.47
CA ASN A 145 -11.38 3.72 -3.62
C ASN A 145 -11.30 2.90 -4.92
N ILE A 146 -10.10 2.66 -5.44
CA ILE A 146 -9.86 1.77 -6.58
C ILE A 146 -10.29 0.35 -6.18
N LYS A 147 -11.00 -0.34 -7.10
CA LYS A 147 -11.52 -1.70 -6.88
C LYS A 147 -10.56 -2.73 -7.45
#